data_57dad6d2172c5612cc6b1a67ed242f7d
#
_entry.id   57dad6d2172c5612cc6b1a67ed242f7d
#
_cell.length_a   1.000
_cell.length_b   1.000
_cell.length_c   1.000
_cell.angle_alpha   90.00
_cell.angle_beta   90.00
_cell.angle_gamma   90.00
#
_symmetry.space_group_name_H-M   'P 1'
#
loop_
_entity.id
_entity.type
_entity.pdbx_description
1 polymer ?
#
loop_
_entity_poly.entity_id
_entity_poly.type
_entity_poly.pdbx_seq_one_letter_code
_entity_poly.pdbx_strand_id
1 'polypeptide(L)'
;MPLAHSRFAVCICVLLAAGCSTISPEERVASFDEGVRLYDAGQYEDAYKIFDDLSYVDAAAARNAGLMLRKGQGVKKDPAAAKQMFQFAAQAGLATAAADLGEMLLDGEGGSPDPGAALPWLQLAATAHHAIAEYHLGRMYEDGTGVSKDIGLAKKLYADAAASGLEDAATRLKALGGEPPPLRSTTEDTSGPSRESEAPSASTQPAETPSPPQLPAPADAAPAPQS
;
A
#
# COMPACT_ATOMS: atom_id res chain seq x y z
N MET A 1 31.76 -36.12 -39.37
CA MET A 1 31.83 -36.20 -37.89
C MET A 1 30.93 -35.12 -37.33
N PRO A 2 29.76 -35.49 -36.79
CA PRO A 2 28.83 -34.51 -36.21
C PRO A 2 29.05 -34.38 -34.71
N LEU A 3 29.14 -33.14 -34.25
CA LEU A 3 29.24 -32.78 -32.86
C LEU A 3 27.88 -32.93 -32.17
N ALA A 4 27.88 -33.69 -31.10
CA ALA A 4 26.72 -33.98 -30.25
C ALA A 4 26.33 -32.76 -29.41
N HIS A 5 25.09 -32.30 -29.59
CA HIS A 5 24.47 -31.34 -28.67
C HIS A 5 23.96 -32.09 -27.44
N SER A 6 24.66 -31.96 -26.35
CA SER A 6 24.23 -32.45 -25.04
C SER A 6 23.03 -31.63 -24.54
N ARG A 7 21.84 -32.22 -24.66
CA ARG A 7 20.65 -31.75 -23.99
C ARG A 7 20.71 -32.13 -22.52
N PHE A 8 20.96 -31.17 -21.66
CA PHE A 8 20.72 -31.33 -20.22
C PHE A 8 19.23 -31.49 -20.00
N ALA A 9 18.79 -32.75 -19.93
CA ALA A 9 17.50 -33.06 -19.40
C ALA A 9 17.57 -32.96 -17.88
N VAL A 10 17.05 -31.85 -17.33
CA VAL A 10 16.80 -31.76 -15.88
C VAL A 10 15.68 -32.73 -15.57
N CYS A 11 16.04 -33.81 -14.93
CA CYS A 11 15.13 -34.82 -14.41
C CYS A 11 14.41 -34.21 -13.19
N ILE A 12 13.18 -33.73 -13.40
CA ILE A 12 12.29 -33.34 -12.29
C ILE A 12 11.81 -34.63 -11.64
N CYS A 13 12.44 -35.01 -10.55
CA CYS A 13 11.91 -36.04 -9.66
C CYS A 13 10.68 -35.44 -8.92
N VAL A 14 9.50 -35.82 -9.42
CA VAL A 14 8.23 -35.59 -8.72
C VAL A 14 8.22 -36.47 -7.46
N LEU A 15 8.62 -35.91 -6.32
CA LEU A 15 8.27 -36.43 -5.02
C LEU A 15 6.95 -35.81 -4.61
N LEU A 16 5.88 -36.55 -4.76
CA LEU A 16 4.56 -36.32 -4.17
C LEU A 16 4.69 -36.41 -2.64
N ALA A 17 5.07 -35.31 -2.00
CA ALA A 17 4.78 -35.03 -0.60
C ALA A 17 3.87 -33.81 -0.60
N ALA A 18 2.67 -33.93 -0.05
CA ALA A 18 1.74 -32.86 0.16
C ALA A 18 2.38 -31.76 1.03
N GLY A 19 3.02 -30.81 0.38
CA GLY A 19 3.58 -29.60 0.99
C GLY A 19 3.13 -28.43 0.15
N CYS A 20 2.44 -27.48 0.72
CA CYS A 20 2.26 -26.16 0.15
C CYS A 20 3.63 -25.70 -0.35
N SER A 21 3.79 -25.55 -1.66
CA SER A 21 4.99 -24.93 -2.23
C SER A 21 4.99 -23.47 -1.84
N THR A 22 5.51 -23.16 -0.67
CA THR A 22 5.75 -21.78 -0.29
C THR A 22 6.94 -21.30 -1.10
N ILE A 23 6.69 -20.31 -1.94
CA ILE A 23 7.75 -19.62 -2.69
C ILE A 23 8.86 -19.18 -1.70
N SER A 24 10.11 -19.47 -2.01
CA SER A 24 11.22 -19.08 -1.13
C SER A 24 11.35 -17.54 -1.08
N PRO A 25 11.91 -16.99 0.01
CA PRO A 25 12.15 -15.54 0.09
C PRO A 25 12.97 -15.00 -1.08
N GLU A 26 13.96 -15.76 -1.53
CA GLU A 26 14.83 -15.37 -2.66
C GLU A 26 14.08 -15.38 -4.00
N GLU A 27 13.27 -16.41 -4.25
CA GLU A 27 12.43 -16.48 -5.45
C GLU A 27 11.38 -15.38 -5.47
N ARG A 28 10.80 -15.04 -4.30
CA ARG A 28 9.85 -13.93 -4.19
C ARG A 28 10.51 -12.60 -4.54
N VAL A 29 11.72 -12.38 -4.03
CA VAL A 29 12.54 -11.21 -4.36
C VAL A 29 12.80 -11.11 -5.86
N ALA A 30 13.31 -12.18 -6.45
CA ALA A 30 13.64 -12.21 -7.87
C ALA A 30 12.41 -12.00 -8.76
N SER A 31 11.26 -12.59 -8.38
CA SER A 31 10.01 -12.42 -9.11
C SER A 31 9.49 -10.98 -8.98
N PHE A 32 9.58 -10.37 -7.81
CA PHE A 32 9.18 -8.97 -7.63
C PHE A 32 10.03 -8.03 -8.50
N ASP A 33 11.36 -8.19 -8.49
CA ASP A 33 12.28 -7.38 -9.29
C ASP A 33 12.01 -7.55 -10.80
N GLU A 34 11.65 -8.75 -11.24
CA GLU A 34 11.21 -9.01 -12.62
C GLU A 34 9.90 -8.29 -12.94
N GLY A 35 8.94 -8.29 -12.03
CA GLY A 35 7.69 -7.53 -12.16
C GLY A 35 7.95 -6.03 -12.34
N VAL A 36 8.85 -5.45 -11.54
CA VAL A 36 9.27 -4.05 -11.66
C VAL A 36 9.93 -3.81 -13.01
N ARG A 37 10.87 -4.65 -13.42
CA ARG A 37 11.56 -4.54 -14.72
C ARG A 37 10.59 -4.56 -15.90
N LEU A 38 9.59 -5.44 -15.87
CA LEU A 38 8.55 -5.51 -16.90
C LEU A 38 7.66 -4.27 -16.90
N TYR A 39 7.31 -3.75 -15.72
CA TYR A 39 6.54 -2.52 -15.58
C TYR A 39 7.28 -1.34 -16.20
N ASP A 40 8.58 -1.18 -15.89
CA ASP A 40 9.42 -0.10 -16.42
C ASP A 40 9.64 -0.22 -17.94
N ALA A 41 9.61 -1.45 -18.46
CA ALA A 41 9.66 -1.73 -19.91
C ALA A 41 8.30 -1.50 -20.62
N GLY A 42 7.25 -1.11 -19.90
CA GLY A 42 5.89 -0.94 -20.44
C GLY A 42 5.14 -2.24 -20.72
N GLN A 43 5.67 -3.36 -20.29
CA GLN A 43 5.07 -4.71 -20.43
C GLN A 43 4.08 -4.94 -19.27
N TYR A 44 3.06 -4.09 -19.20
CA TYR A 44 2.16 -4.01 -18.04
C TYR A 44 1.36 -5.30 -17.79
N GLU A 45 0.95 -6.01 -18.83
CA GLU A 45 0.17 -7.25 -18.66
C GLU A 45 0.99 -8.33 -17.94
N ASP A 46 2.27 -8.49 -18.30
CA ASP A 46 3.13 -9.49 -17.69
C ASP A 46 3.58 -9.04 -16.30
N ALA A 47 3.83 -7.73 -16.10
CA ALA A 47 4.10 -7.17 -14.78
C ALA A 47 2.92 -7.39 -13.82
N TYR A 48 1.68 -7.15 -14.28
CA TYR A 48 0.49 -7.37 -13.46
C TYR A 48 0.36 -8.83 -13.02
N LYS A 49 0.56 -9.79 -13.93
CA LYS A 49 0.51 -11.21 -13.59
C LYS A 49 1.46 -11.57 -12.46
N ILE A 50 2.70 -11.06 -12.53
CA ILE A 50 3.70 -11.31 -11.48
C ILE A 50 3.27 -10.69 -10.15
N PHE A 51 2.84 -9.43 -10.15
CA PHE A 51 2.42 -8.78 -8.91
C PHE A 51 1.15 -9.40 -8.32
N ASP A 52 0.21 -9.84 -9.16
CA ASP A 52 -1.01 -10.53 -8.74
C ASP A 52 -0.68 -11.88 -8.09
N ASP A 53 0.19 -12.68 -8.73
CA ASP A 53 0.66 -13.97 -8.19
C ASP A 53 1.37 -13.81 -6.83
N LEU A 54 2.12 -12.72 -6.64
CA LEU A 54 2.82 -12.42 -5.39
C LEU A 54 1.95 -11.72 -4.34
N SER A 55 0.79 -11.18 -4.71
CA SER A 55 -0.01 -10.28 -3.89
C SER A 55 -0.45 -10.87 -2.54
N TYR A 56 -0.55 -12.19 -2.43
CA TYR A 56 -0.98 -12.87 -1.20
C TYR A 56 0.14 -13.12 -0.20
N VAL A 57 1.40 -12.92 -0.61
CA VAL A 57 2.59 -13.19 0.21
C VAL A 57 3.55 -12.00 0.31
N ASP A 58 3.31 -10.95 -0.46
CA ASP A 58 4.15 -9.77 -0.53
C ASP A 58 3.31 -8.48 -0.59
N ALA A 59 3.43 -7.66 0.45
CA ALA A 59 2.65 -6.42 0.56
C ALA A 59 2.98 -5.39 -0.53
N ALA A 60 4.25 -5.33 -0.97
CA ALA A 60 4.65 -4.41 -2.03
C ALA A 60 4.09 -4.87 -3.39
N ALA A 61 4.08 -6.18 -3.64
CA ALA A 61 3.44 -6.74 -4.83
C ALA A 61 1.92 -6.49 -4.83
N ALA A 62 1.26 -6.69 -3.69
CA ALA A 62 -0.17 -6.38 -3.55
C ALA A 62 -0.45 -4.90 -3.84
N ARG A 63 0.38 -3.99 -3.30
CA ARG A 63 0.25 -2.55 -3.59
C ARG A 63 0.43 -2.28 -5.09
N ASN A 64 1.45 -2.85 -5.73
CA ASN A 64 1.69 -2.64 -7.15
C ASN A 64 0.54 -3.18 -8.03
N ALA A 65 0.02 -4.37 -7.73
CA ALA A 65 -1.17 -4.91 -8.39
C ALA A 65 -2.39 -3.99 -8.18
N GLY A 66 -2.57 -3.46 -6.97
CA GLY A 66 -3.61 -2.48 -6.64
C GLY A 66 -3.49 -1.20 -7.47
N LEU A 67 -2.30 -0.63 -7.62
CA LEU A 67 -2.06 0.55 -8.46
C LEU A 67 -2.38 0.27 -9.93
N MET A 68 -2.01 -0.90 -10.43
CA MET A 68 -2.29 -1.31 -11.80
C MET A 68 -3.80 -1.51 -12.04
N LEU A 69 -4.52 -2.11 -11.09
CA LEU A 69 -5.98 -2.24 -11.11
C LEU A 69 -6.68 -0.87 -11.05
N ARG A 70 -6.22 0.04 -10.17
CA ARG A 70 -6.76 1.40 -10.04
C ARG A 70 -6.65 2.18 -11.36
N LYS A 71 -5.51 2.03 -12.05
CA LYS A 71 -5.21 2.75 -13.31
C LYS A 71 -5.72 2.02 -14.57
N GLY A 72 -5.91 0.71 -14.51
CA GLY A 72 -6.18 -0.12 -15.69
C GLY A 72 -4.94 -0.36 -16.55
N GLN A 73 -3.78 -0.53 -15.93
CA GLN A 73 -2.51 -0.77 -16.61
C GLN A 73 -2.24 -2.28 -16.71
N GLY A 74 -2.24 -2.83 -17.93
CA GLY A 74 -2.05 -4.27 -18.17
C GLY A 74 -3.22 -5.15 -17.72
N VAL A 75 -4.24 -4.57 -17.12
CA VAL A 75 -5.44 -5.23 -16.60
C VAL A 75 -6.63 -4.29 -16.75
N LYS A 76 -7.83 -4.84 -16.81
CA LYS A 76 -9.05 -4.01 -16.78
C LYS A 76 -9.10 -3.20 -15.49
N LYS A 77 -9.40 -1.90 -15.60
CA LYS A 77 -9.58 -1.02 -14.44
C LYS A 77 -10.65 -1.59 -13.49
N ASP A 78 -10.24 -1.83 -12.24
CA ASP A 78 -11.13 -2.32 -11.18
C ASP A 78 -10.74 -1.68 -9.84
N PRO A 79 -11.33 -0.50 -9.50
CA PRO A 79 -11.03 0.17 -8.24
C PRO A 79 -11.48 -0.62 -7.00
N ALA A 80 -12.50 -1.49 -7.12
CA ALA A 80 -12.95 -2.30 -6.00
C ALA A 80 -11.92 -3.38 -5.64
N ALA A 81 -11.35 -4.05 -6.66
CA ALA A 81 -10.24 -4.98 -6.47
C ALA A 81 -8.98 -4.25 -5.98
N ALA A 82 -8.66 -3.07 -6.52
CA ALA A 82 -7.53 -2.25 -6.06
C ALA A 82 -7.63 -1.95 -4.56
N LYS A 83 -8.82 -1.56 -4.07
CA LYS A 83 -9.06 -1.32 -2.65
C LYS A 83 -8.76 -2.53 -1.78
N GLN A 84 -9.11 -3.74 -2.23
CA GLN A 84 -8.79 -4.98 -1.50
C GLN A 84 -7.28 -5.24 -1.44
N MET A 85 -6.57 -5.01 -2.54
CA MET A 85 -5.10 -5.15 -2.60
C MET A 85 -4.40 -4.15 -1.66
N PHE A 86 -4.82 -2.88 -1.67
CA PHE A 86 -4.28 -1.90 -0.73
C PHE A 86 -4.63 -2.22 0.72
N GLN A 87 -5.83 -2.72 0.99
CA GLN A 87 -6.23 -3.12 2.33
C GLN A 87 -5.34 -4.25 2.85
N PHE A 88 -5.07 -5.27 2.04
CA PHE A 88 -4.16 -6.35 2.40
C PHE A 88 -2.75 -5.81 2.70
N ALA A 89 -2.20 -5.00 1.81
CA ALA A 89 -0.86 -4.44 1.96
C ALA A 89 -0.76 -3.50 3.20
N ALA A 90 -1.79 -2.70 3.46
CA ALA A 90 -1.86 -1.82 4.63
C ALA A 90 -1.96 -2.62 5.95
N GLN A 91 -2.74 -3.72 5.97
CA GLN A 91 -2.81 -4.63 7.11
C GLN A 91 -1.49 -5.34 7.38
N ALA A 92 -0.68 -5.59 6.34
CA ALA A 92 0.67 -6.10 6.48
C ALA A 92 1.69 -5.02 6.95
N GLY A 93 1.24 -3.78 7.21
CA GLY A 93 2.06 -2.69 7.75
C GLY A 93 2.66 -1.76 6.69
N LEU A 94 2.31 -1.91 5.41
CA LEU A 94 2.85 -1.02 4.37
C LEU A 94 2.16 0.35 4.42
N ALA A 95 2.87 1.35 4.94
CA ALA A 95 2.35 2.71 5.16
C ALA A 95 1.89 3.39 3.84
N THR A 96 2.62 3.16 2.75
CA THR A 96 2.25 3.68 1.42
C THR A 96 0.92 3.10 0.93
N ALA A 97 0.66 1.82 1.16
CA ALA A 97 -0.63 1.21 0.83
C ALA A 97 -1.76 1.72 1.73
N ALA A 98 -1.46 2.03 2.99
CA ALA A 98 -2.43 2.66 3.90
C ALA A 98 -2.81 4.08 3.41
N ALA A 99 -1.84 4.84 2.88
CA ALA A 99 -2.12 6.14 2.26
C ALA A 99 -2.99 5.99 1.01
N ASP A 100 -2.64 5.06 0.10
CA ASP A 100 -3.42 4.78 -1.12
C ASP A 100 -4.87 4.36 -0.78
N LEU A 101 -5.04 3.50 0.24
CA LEU A 101 -6.36 3.07 0.71
C LEU A 101 -7.17 4.23 1.31
N GLY A 102 -6.52 5.05 2.14
CA GLY A 102 -7.14 6.21 2.76
C GLY A 102 -7.64 7.22 1.72
N GLU A 103 -6.84 7.51 0.70
CA GLU A 103 -7.22 8.36 -0.42
C GLU A 103 -8.44 7.79 -1.17
N MET A 104 -8.40 6.51 -1.55
CA MET A 104 -9.52 5.86 -2.24
C MET A 104 -10.82 5.89 -1.44
N LEU A 105 -10.74 5.74 -0.11
CA LEU A 105 -11.90 5.82 0.77
C LEU A 105 -12.44 7.25 0.89
N LEU A 106 -11.58 8.27 0.89
CA LEU A 106 -12.00 9.67 0.85
C LEU A 106 -12.72 10.03 -0.45
N ASP A 107 -12.16 9.59 -1.58
CA ASP A 107 -12.67 9.93 -2.91
C ASP A 107 -13.84 9.04 -3.34
N GLY A 108 -14.09 7.94 -2.63
CA GLY A 108 -15.11 6.95 -2.97
C GLY A 108 -14.73 6.09 -4.17
N GLU A 109 -13.44 5.94 -4.46
CA GLU A 109 -13.00 5.03 -5.50
C GLU A 109 -13.28 3.56 -5.12
N GLY A 110 -14.02 2.87 -5.99
CA GLY A 110 -14.45 1.49 -5.70
C GLY A 110 -15.55 1.38 -4.65
N GLY A 111 -16.32 2.47 -4.43
CA GLY A 111 -17.47 2.51 -3.52
C GLY A 111 -18.01 3.92 -3.33
N SER A 112 -18.66 4.16 -2.20
CA SER A 112 -19.01 5.52 -1.77
C SER A 112 -17.88 6.12 -0.93
N PRO A 113 -17.74 7.46 -0.91
CA PRO A 113 -16.83 8.13 0.02
C PRO A 113 -17.12 7.73 1.47
N ASP A 114 -16.06 7.36 2.20
CA ASP A 114 -16.15 7.00 3.62
C ASP A 114 -14.96 7.60 4.40
N PRO A 115 -15.05 8.88 4.79
CA PRO A 115 -13.99 9.53 5.55
C PRO A 115 -13.74 8.89 6.93
N GLY A 116 -14.79 8.27 7.53
CA GLY A 116 -14.63 7.58 8.80
C GLY A 116 -13.75 6.36 8.68
N ALA A 117 -13.93 5.58 7.61
CA ALA A 117 -13.09 4.43 7.30
C ALA A 117 -11.69 4.84 6.81
N ALA A 118 -11.53 6.01 6.17
CA ALA A 118 -10.25 6.52 5.71
C ALA A 118 -9.30 6.91 6.86
N LEU A 119 -9.87 7.47 7.92
CA LEU A 119 -9.13 8.07 9.05
C LEU A 119 -8.04 7.15 9.64
N PRO A 120 -8.33 5.91 10.08
CA PRO A 120 -7.32 5.06 10.69
C PRO A 120 -6.17 4.70 9.74
N TRP A 121 -6.44 4.57 8.45
CA TRP A 121 -5.42 4.26 7.45
C TRP A 121 -4.50 5.45 7.18
N LEU A 122 -5.09 6.65 7.05
CA LEU A 122 -4.29 7.87 6.91
C LEU A 122 -3.47 8.16 8.17
N GLN A 123 -4.02 7.90 9.36
CA GLN A 123 -3.26 8.01 10.60
C GLN A 123 -2.08 7.03 10.63
N LEU A 124 -2.29 5.77 10.24
CA LEU A 124 -1.22 4.78 10.13
C LEU A 124 -0.10 5.28 9.19
N ALA A 125 -0.46 5.76 8.00
CA ALA A 125 0.51 6.28 7.04
C ALA A 125 1.22 7.56 7.56
N ALA A 126 0.51 8.43 8.25
CA ALA A 126 1.09 9.66 8.83
C ALA A 126 2.08 9.36 9.95
N THR A 127 1.93 8.26 10.72
CA THR A 127 2.94 7.85 11.70
C THR A 127 4.28 7.47 11.06
N ALA A 128 4.25 7.05 9.79
CA ALA A 128 5.43 6.80 8.97
C ALA A 128 5.88 8.05 8.16
N HIS A 129 5.36 9.22 8.50
CA HIS A 129 5.65 10.50 7.83
C HIS A 129 5.34 10.52 6.32
N HIS A 130 4.29 9.78 5.91
CA HIS A 130 3.86 9.79 4.52
C HIS A 130 3.17 11.12 4.17
N ALA A 131 3.83 11.96 3.38
CA ALA A 131 3.41 13.35 3.13
C ALA A 131 1.98 13.48 2.59
N ILE A 132 1.57 12.57 1.69
CA ILE A 132 0.21 12.60 1.12
C ILE A 132 -0.83 12.27 2.20
N ALA A 133 -0.54 11.33 3.11
CA ALA A 133 -1.45 11.01 4.20
C ALA A 133 -1.55 12.15 5.22
N GLU A 134 -0.42 12.79 5.56
CA GLU A 134 -0.42 13.99 6.42
C GLU A 134 -1.25 15.12 5.77
N TYR A 135 -1.13 15.31 4.47
CA TYR A 135 -1.92 16.29 3.72
C TYR A 135 -3.42 15.97 3.75
N HIS A 136 -3.81 14.74 3.48
CA HIS A 136 -5.24 14.35 3.52
C HIS A 136 -5.83 14.47 4.92
N LEU A 137 -5.09 14.08 5.96
CA LEU A 137 -5.49 14.31 7.35
C LEU A 137 -5.63 15.81 7.65
N GLY A 138 -4.69 16.62 7.17
CA GLY A 138 -4.77 18.09 7.30
C GLY A 138 -6.07 18.64 6.71
N ARG A 139 -6.47 18.17 5.53
CA ARG A 139 -7.74 18.54 4.91
C ARG A 139 -8.94 18.06 5.73
N MET A 140 -8.91 16.83 6.22
CA MET A 140 -10.00 16.30 7.07
C MET A 140 -10.21 17.18 8.30
N TYR A 141 -9.13 17.59 8.99
CA TYR A 141 -9.24 18.49 10.15
C TYR A 141 -9.56 19.94 9.78
N GLU A 142 -9.12 20.44 8.62
CA GLU A 142 -9.48 21.76 8.12
C GLU A 142 -10.98 21.87 7.85
N ASP A 143 -11.55 20.85 7.19
CA ASP A 143 -12.95 20.85 6.75
C ASP A 143 -13.91 20.28 7.82
N GLY A 144 -13.41 19.47 8.74
CA GLY A 144 -14.22 18.69 9.68
C GLY A 144 -14.84 17.45 9.04
N THR A 145 -14.21 16.89 7.99
CA THR A 145 -14.70 15.73 7.25
C THR A 145 -14.31 14.43 7.95
N GLY A 146 -15.29 13.72 8.52
CA GLY A 146 -15.05 12.48 9.26
C GLY A 146 -14.41 12.67 10.66
N VAL A 147 -14.03 13.89 11.01
CA VAL A 147 -13.43 14.30 12.29
C VAL A 147 -13.98 15.66 12.73
N SER A 148 -13.82 16.00 14.01
CA SER A 148 -14.09 17.37 14.45
C SER A 148 -13.06 18.34 13.85
N LYS A 149 -13.54 19.48 13.35
CA LYS A 149 -12.70 20.54 12.78
C LYS A 149 -11.65 21.02 13.78
N ASP A 150 -10.37 21.04 13.37
CA ASP A 150 -9.24 21.55 14.15
C ASP A 150 -8.20 22.19 13.23
N ILE A 151 -8.25 23.52 13.12
CA ILE A 151 -7.31 24.29 12.27
C ILE A 151 -5.88 24.24 12.81
N GLY A 152 -5.69 24.10 14.12
CA GLY A 152 -4.36 24.00 14.72
C GLY A 152 -3.67 22.70 14.30
N LEU A 153 -4.39 21.59 14.38
CA LEU A 153 -3.90 20.29 13.94
C LEU A 153 -3.74 20.22 12.41
N ALA A 154 -4.67 20.80 11.65
CA ALA A 154 -4.54 20.90 10.20
C ALA A 154 -3.25 21.61 9.77
N LYS A 155 -2.93 22.77 10.41
CA LYS A 155 -1.68 23.49 10.14
C LYS A 155 -0.45 22.65 10.44
N LYS A 156 -0.45 21.91 11.55
CA LYS A 156 0.66 21.03 11.92
C LYS A 156 0.87 19.94 10.86
N LEU A 157 -0.19 19.26 10.45
CA LEU A 157 -0.15 18.22 9.44
C LEU A 157 0.32 18.74 8.08
N TYR A 158 -0.14 19.92 7.67
CA TYR A 158 0.37 20.57 6.47
C TYR A 158 1.83 20.97 6.57
N ALA A 159 2.28 21.40 7.76
CA ALA A 159 3.70 21.71 7.97
C ALA A 159 4.57 20.44 7.86
N ASP A 160 4.12 19.32 8.44
CA ASP A 160 4.81 18.04 8.36
C ASP A 160 4.89 17.53 6.91
N ALA A 161 3.80 17.59 6.15
CA ALA A 161 3.76 17.24 4.74
C ALA A 161 4.63 18.18 3.87
N ALA A 162 4.62 19.49 4.16
CA ALA A 162 5.44 20.48 3.46
C ALA A 162 6.94 20.27 3.74
N ALA A 163 7.31 19.89 4.96
CA ALA A 163 8.68 19.54 5.31
C ALA A 163 9.18 18.33 4.51
N SER A 164 8.29 17.45 4.10
CA SER A 164 8.56 16.31 3.20
C SER A 164 8.53 16.69 1.72
N GLY A 165 8.37 17.97 1.37
CA GLY A 165 8.45 18.48 0.01
C GLY A 165 7.11 18.56 -0.73
N LEU A 166 5.97 18.34 -0.06
CA LEU A 166 4.66 18.43 -0.72
C LEU A 166 4.23 19.91 -0.86
N GLU A 167 4.30 20.44 -2.08
CA GLU A 167 4.00 21.86 -2.38
C GLU A 167 2.55 22.24 -2.10
N ASP A 168 1.60 21.33 -2.32
CA ASP A 168 0.19 21.56 -2.02
C ASP A 168 -0.04 21.79 -0.53
N ALA A 169 0.67 21.06 0.32
CA ALA A 169 0.62 21.26 1.78
C ALA A 169 1.20 22.61 2.18
N ALA A 170 2.34 23.02 1.59
CA ALA A 170 2.92 24.34 1.83
C ALA A 170 1.96 25.46 1.41
N THR A 171 1.26 25.29 0.31
CA THR A 171 0.25 26.25 -0.20
C THR A 171 -0.93 26.34 0.75
N ARG A 172 -1.47 25.22 1.22
CA ARG A 172 -2.57 25.18 2.19
C ARG A 172 -2.17 25.80 3.52
N LEU A 173 -0.96 25.47 4.00
CA LEU A 173 -0.43 26.05 5.24
C LEU A 173 -0.37 27.57 5.17
N LYS A 174 0.16 28.13 4.07
CA LYS A 174 0.20 29.59 3.84
C LYS A 174 -1.19 30.20 3.82
N ALA A 175 -2.16 29.56 3.17
CA ALA A 175 -3.55 30.03 3.11
C ALA A 175 -4.17 30.13 4.52
N LEU A 176 -3.76 29.25 5.42
CA LEU A 176 -4.17 29.27 6.83
C LEU A 176 -3.32 30.22 7.71
N GLY A 177 -2.42 31.00 7.11
CA GLY A 177 -1.52 31.93 7.83
C GLY A 177 -0.38 31.24 8.59
N GLY A 178 0.04 30.07 8.13
CA GLY A 178 1.26 29.40 8.59
C GLY A 178 2.43 29.64 7.64
N GLU A 179 3.64 29.35 8.12
CA GLU A 179 4.87 29.42 7.32
C GLU A 179 5.44 28.01 7.13
N PRO A 180 5.74 27.59 5.87
CA PRO A 180 6.30 26.29 5.63
C PRO A 180 7.69 26.14 6.28
N PRO A 181 7.94 25.02 6.97
CA PRO A 181 9.25 24.75 7.54
C PRO A 181 10.28 24.48 6.43
N PRO A 182 11.58 24.49 6.74
CA PRO A 182 12.59 24.00 5.82
C PRO A 182 12.35 22.53 5.48
N LEU A 183 12.72 22.14 4.27
CA LEU A 183 12.61 20.74 3.84
C LEU A 183 13.40 19.82 4.77
N ARG A 184 12.84 18.68 5.10
CA ARG A 184 13.58 17.60 5.75
C ARG A 184 14.74 17.20 4.84
N SER A 185 15.97 17.13 5.38
CA SER A 185 17.10 16.62 4.64
C SER A 185 16.85 15.14 4.31
N THR A 186 16.67 14.85 3.03
CA THR A 186 16.52 13.48 2.54
C THR A 186 17.87 12.78 2.62
N THR A 187 18.19 12.19 3.75
CA THR A 187 19.02 11.01 3.77
C THR A 187 18.02 9.86 3.68
N GLU A 188 17.92 9.28 2.49
CA GLU A 188 17.11 8.11 2.17
C GLU A 188 15.59 8.36 2.00
N ASP A 189 15.17 8.83 0.82
CA ASP A 189 13.91 8.40 0.23
C ASP A 189 14.00 8.45 -1.29
N THR A 190 14.14 7.29 -1.88
CA THR A 190 14.00 7.08 -3.32
C THR A 190 12.58 6.62 -3.58
N SER A 191 11.68 7.56 -3.87
CA SER A 191 10.33 7.29 -4.36
C SER A 191 10.35 6.85 -5.83
N GLY A 192 10.75 5.62 -6.04
CA GLY A 192 10.48 4.77 -7.19
C GLY A 192 9.75 3.52 -6.69
N PRO A 193 9.44 2.51 -7.48
CA PRO A 193 8.96 1.24 -6.98
C PRO A 193 10.07 0.59 -6.15
N SER A 194 10.24 1.11 -4.96
CA SER A 194 11.30 0.76 -4.04
C SER A 194 10.77 -0.24 -3.05
N ARG A 195 11.55 -1.25 -2.91
CA ARG A 195 11.45 -2.26 -1.91
C ARG A 195 11.79 -1.63 -0.57
N GLU A 196 10.80 -1.17 0.20
CA GLU A 196 10.97 -1.06 1.64
C GLU A 196 11.07 -2.48 2.20
N SER A 197 12.29 -2.99 2.21
CA SER A 197 12.64 -4.22 2.89
C SER A 197 12.86 -3.91 4.37
N GLU A 198 11.84 -3.85 5.17
CA GLU A 198 11.98 -4.13 6.59
C GLU A 198 11.75 -5.62 6.81
N ALA A 199 12.83 -6.39 6.61
CA ALA A 199 12.94 -7.67 7.27
C ALA A 199 13.28 -7.40 8.74
N PRO A 200 12.51 -7.89 9.72
CA PRO A 200 12.91 -7.80 11.11
C PRO A 200 14.18 -8.66 11.32
N SER A 201 15.30 -8.00 11.61
CA SER A 201 16.47 -8.67 12.15
C SER A 201 16.10 -9.31 13.47
N ALA A 202 16.14 -10.64 13.49
CA ALA A 202 15.95 -11.43 14.68
C ALA A 202 17.05 -11.14 15.69
N SER A 203 16.74 -10.38 16.73
CA SER A 203 17.20 -10.64 18.10
C SER A 203 16.59 -9.64 19.08
N THR A 204 16.05 -10.19 20.14
CA THR A 204 15.79 -9.63 21.48
C THR A 204 14.32 -9.29 21.77
N GLN A 205 13.71 -10.24 22.51
CA GLN A 205 12.60 -10.20 23.49
C GLN A 205 11.25 -9.54 23.10
N PRO A 206 10.13 -10.18 23.44
CA PRO A 206 8.79 -9.74 23.09
C PRO A 206 8.35 -8.59 23.97
N ALA A 207 8.29 -7.40 23.38
CA ALA A 207 7.43 -6.33 23.91
C ALA A 207 6.00 -6.63 23.46
N GLU A 208 5.05 -6.59 24.38
CA GLU A 208 3.64 -6.81 24.14
C GLU A 208 3.16 -5.93 22.97
N THR A 209 2.77 -6.57 21.87
CA THR A 209 2.15 -5.91 20.75
C THR A 209 0.76 -5.41 21.16
N PRO A 210 0.44 -4.14 20.97
CA PRO A 210 -0.96 -3.72 21.07
C PRO A 210 -1.75 -4.45 19.99
N SER A 211 -2.81 -5.13 20.40
CA SER A 211 -3.72 -5.83 19.50
C SER A 211 -4.22 -4.88 18.41
N PRO A 212 -4.26 -5.31 17.13
CA PRO A 212 -4.85 -4.50 16.08
C PRO A 212 -6.31 -4.19 16.42
N PRO A 213 -6.84 -3.02 16.03
CA PRO A 213 -8.23 -2.69 16.27
C PRO A 213 -9.13 -3.74 15.63
N GLN A 214 -9.95 -4.40 16.46
CA GLN A 214 -10.92 -5.37 15.99
C GLN A 214 -11.96 -4.63 15.14
N LEU A 215 -12.08 -5.03 13.88
CA LEU A 215 -13.17 -4.59 13.02
C LEU A 215 -14.49 -5.02 13.64
N PRO A 216 -15.54 -4.16 13.64
CA PRO A 216 -16.87 -4.57 14.05
C PRO A 216 -17.34 -5.71 13.14
N ALA A 217 -17.87 -6.77 13.74
CA ALA A 217 -18.48 -7.88 13.04
C ALA A 217 -19.60 -7.37 12.11
N PRO A 218 -19.80 -8.00 10.94
CA PRO A 218 -20.91 -7.62 10.07
C PRO A 218 -22.22 -7.76 10.85
N ALA A 219 -23.01 -6.69 10.84
CA ALA A 219 -24.34 -6.69 11.47
C ALA A 219 -25.19 -7.81 10.86
N ASP A 220 -25.75 -8.65 11.73
CA ASP A 220 -26.64 -9.74 11.38
C ASP A 220 -27.72 -9.29 10.39
N ALA A 221 -27.79 -10.01 9.28
CA ALA A 221 -28.86 -9.86 8.31
C ALA A 221 -30.19 -10.16 9.01
N ALA A 222 -31.08 -9.19 9.02
CA ALA A 222 -32.44 -9.36 9.53
C ALA A 222 -33.14 -10.49 8.78
N PRO A 223 -33.93 -11.35 9.48
CA PRO A 223 -34.68 -12.42 8.83
C PRO A 223 -35.78 -11.85 7.94
N ALA A 224 -35.92 -12.43 6.75
CA ALA A 224 -36.94 -12.09 5.78
C ALA A 224 -38.35 -12.34 6.37
N PRO A 225 -39.36 -11.51 6.04
CA PRO A 225 -40.73 -11.75 6.48
C PRO A 225 -41.30 -13.01 5.83
N GLN A 226 -41.77 -13.91 6.65
CA GLN A 226 -42.56 -15.08 6.22
C GLN A 226 -43.97 -14.59 5.87
N SER A 227 -44.41 -14.86 4.67
CA SER A 227 -45.79 -14.79 4.20
C SER A 227 -46.30 -16.19 3.89
#